data_4b8a5b027d1cfe5e29eba4111b4b57ee
#
_entry.id   4b8a5b027d1cfe5e29eba4111b4b57ee
#
_cell.length_a   1.000
_cell.length_b   1.000
_cell.length_c   1.000
_cell.angle_alpha   90.00
_cell.angle_beta   90.00
_cell.angle_gamma   90.00
#
_symmetry.space_group_name_H-M   'P 1'
#
loop_
_entity.id
_entity.type
_entity.pdbx_description
1 polymer ?
#
loop_
_entity_poly.entity_id
_entity_poly.type
_entity_poly.pdbx_seq_one_letter_code
_entity_poly.pdbx_strand_id
1 'polypeptide(L)'
;MEIQTPMVMEEIRHAIAVQKALIQTPGFEPEQFYRMDAQMHSLWFTAVKRQKLWDMLQAQQLHYTRFRMLDFITETDFPRIIGEHEQLFELICKKDLSGLEQVLKDHLYYSMKRMRHSIEVDYKDYFEEEPEENRFVI
;
A
#
# COMPACT_ATOMS: atom_id res chain seq x y z
N MET A 1 -13.18 15.90 -5.01
CA MET A 1 -12.10 15.78 -4.01
C MET A 1 -11.20 17.00 -4.14
N GLU A 2 -11.27 17.90 -3.19
CA GLU A 2 -10.33 19.04 -3.14
C GLU A 2 -9.10 18.61 -2.33
N ILE A 3 -8.00 18.42 -3.00
CA ILE A 3 -6.70 18.19 -2.37
C ILE A 3 -6.16 19.54 -1.93
N GLN A 4 -5.98 19.68 -0.67
CA GLN A 4 -6.11 20.94 0.03
C GLN A 4 -4.88 21.82 0.05
N THR A 5 -3.67 21.36 -0.21
CA THR A 5 -2.53 22.28 -0.20
C THR A 5 -1.40 21.84 -1.12
N PRO A 6 -0.76 22.80 -1.84
CA PRO A 6 0.45 22.52 -2.61
C PRO A 6 1.57 21.88 -1.77
N MET A 7 1.63 22.21 -0.48
CA MET A 7 2.62 21.67 0.45
C MET A 7 2.45 20.17 0.68
N VAL A 8 1.24 19.68 0.91
CA VAL A 8 0.99 18.23 1.10
C VAL A 8 1.28 17.45 -0.16
N MET A 9 0.96 18.00 -1.32
CA MET A 9 1.30 17.38 -2.62
C MET A 9 2.81 17.27 -2.81
N GLU A 10 3.57 18.26 -2.37
CA GLU A 10 5.04 18.22 -2.39
C GLU A 10 5.59 17.17 -1.43
N GLU A 11 5.01 17.04 -0.24
CA GLU A 11 5.38 15.98 0.73
C GLU A 11 5.14 14.58 0.16
N ILE A 12 4.01 14.36 -0.53
CA ILE A 12 3.71 13.09 -1.19
C ILE A 12 4.72 12.81 -2.31
N ARG A 13 5.01 13.79 -3.14
CA ARG A 13 6.02 13.67 -4.20
C ARG A 13 7.39 13.32 -3.62
N HIS A 14 7.77 13.97 -2.54
CA HIS A 14 9.02 13.69 -1.83
C HIS A 14 9.03 12.26 -1.25
N ALA A 15 7.93 11.82 -0.64
CA ALA A 15 7.81 10.46 -0.09
C ALA A 15 7.99 9.39 -1.17
N ILE A 16 7.42 9.58 -2.36
CA ILE A 16 7.63 8.68 -3.50
C ILE A 16 9.09 8.69 -3.96
N ALA A 17 9.74 9.86 -4.01
CA ALA A 17 11.15 9.97 -4.36
C ALA A 17 12.06 9.25 -3.35
N VAL A 18 11.71 9.29 -2.06
CA VAL A 18 12.43 8.58 -0.99
C VAL A 18 12.29 7.05 -1.15
N GLN A 19 11.10 6.55 -1.50
CA GLN A 19 10.91 5.12 -1.83
C GLN A 19 11.80 4.70 -3.00
N LYS A 20 11.87 5.53 -4.04
CA LYS A 20 12.74 5.31 -5.20
C LYS A 20 14.22 5.23 -4.83
N ALA A 21 14.68 6.14 -3.99
CA ALA A 21 16.07 6.14 -3.50
C ALA A 21 16.36 4.92 -2.63
N LEU A 22 15.41 4.50 -1.80
CA LEU A 22 15.57 3.33 -0.93
C LEU A 22 15.85 2.06 -1.72
N ILE A 23 15.08 1.77 -2.75
CA ILE A 23 15.25 0.53 -3.55
C ILE A 23 16.55 0.51 -4.37
N GLN A 24 17.18 1.66 -4.55
CA GLN A 24 18.53 1.78 -5.16
C GLN A 24 19.66 1.59 -4.14
N THR A 25 19.33 1.57 -2.85
CA THR A 25 20.32 1.42 -1.79
C THR A 25 20.68 -0.06 -1.63
N PRO A 26 21.96 -0.44 -1.77
CA PRO A 26 22.37 -1.83 -1.57
C PRO A 26 22.00 -2.32 -0.16
N GLY A 27 21.38 -3.50 -0.09
CA GLY A 27 21.03 -4.12 1.18
C GLY A 27 19.87 -3.47 1.93
N PHE A 28 18.99 -2.72 1.23
CA PHE A 28 17.78 -2.22 1.87
C PHE A 28 16.89 -3.39 2.35
N GLU A 29 16.23 -3.17 3.48
CA GLU A 29 15.35 -4.17 4.07
C GLU A 29 13.88 -3.91 3.66
N PRO A 30 13.10 -4.95 3.32
CA PRO A 30 11.67 -4.80 2.99
C PRO A 30 10.86 -4.05 4.04
N GLU A 31 11.23 -4.19 5.33
CA GLU A 31 10.59 -3.45 6.42
C GLU A 31 10.76 -1.94 6.29
N GLN A 32 11.91 -1.48 5.80
CA GLN A 32 12.13 -0.05 5.55
C GLN A 32 11.20 0.47 4.46
N PHE A 33 11.03 -0.29 3.39
CA PHE A 33 10.06 0.05 2.34
C PHE A 33 8.63 0.10 2.88
N TYR A 34 8.23 -0.89 3.68
CA TYR A 34 6.91 -0.94 4.31
C TYR A 34 6.62 0.32 5.14
N ARG A 35 7.58 0.77 5.95
CA ARG A 35 7.42 1.99 6.77
C ARG A 35 7.25 3.23 5.91
N MET A 36 8.03 3.36 4.85
CA MET A 36 7.94 4.48 3.92
C MET A 36 6.65 4.45 3.11
N ASP A 37 6.19 3.26 2.72
CA ASP A 37 4.91 3.05 2.05
C ASP A 37 3.74 3.48 2.95
N ALA A 38 3.72 3.04 4.20
CA ALA A 38 2.70 3.46 5.17
C ALA A 38 2.70 4.97 5.41
N GLN A 39 3.87 5.58 5.53
CA GLN A 39 4.00 7.03 5.69
C GLN A 39 3.46 7.78 4.47
N MET A 40 3.81 7.37 3.28
CA MET A 40 3.30 7.97 2.04
C MET A 40 1.76 7.85 1.96
N HIS A 41 1.20 6.68 2.26
CA HIS A 41 -0.25 6.48 2.29
C HIS A 41 -0.93 7.38 3.34
N SER A 42 -0.33 7.58 4.52
CA SER A 42 -0.89 8.49 5.54
C SER A 42 -1.02 9.93 5.05
N LEU A 43 -0.13 10.38 4.18
CA LEU A 43 -0.17 11.72 3.59
C LEU A 43 -1.40 11.92 2.70
N TRP A 44 -1.86 10.88 2.00
CA TRP A 44 -3.10 10.94 1.22
C TRP A 44 -4.33 11.21 2.11
N PHE A 45 -4.40 10.55 3.28
CA PHE A 45 -5.46 10.80 4.26
C PHE A 45 -5.37 12.21 4.86
N THR A 46 -4.16 12.68 5.13
CA THR A 46 -3.91 14.05 5.60
C THR A 46 -4.34 15.07 4.55
N ALA A 47 -4.01 14.85 3.28
CA ALA A 47 -4.37 15.73 2.16
C ALA A 47 -5.90 15.96 2.05
N VAL A 48 -6.70 14.98 2.41
CA VAL A 48 -8.18 15.05 2.39
C VAL A 48 -8.79 15.26 3.79
N LYS A 49 -7.98 15.61 4.80
CA LYS A 49 -8.41 15.83 6.20
C LYS A 49 -9.10 14.62 6.82
N ARG A 50 -8.60 13.41 6.54
CA ARG A 50 -9.10 12.13 7.05
C ARG A 50 -8.08 11.38 7.91
N GLN A 51 -7.19 12.10 8.60
CA GLN A 51 -6.16 11.50 9.45
C GLN A 51 -6.75 10.56 10.51
N LYS A 52 -7.87 10.91 11.11
CA LYS A 52 -8.56 10.02 12.08
C LYS A 52 -8.97 8.67 11.49
N LEU A 53 -9.34 8.65 10.21
CA LEU A 53 -9.65 7.40 9.52
C LEU A 53 -8.39 6.55 9.36
N TRP A 54 -7.27 7.15 9.00
CA TRP A 54 -5.97 6.47 8.95
C TRP A 54 -5.60 5.87 10.30
N ASP A 55 -5.68 6.66 11.37
CA ASP A 55 -5.37 6.22 12.74
C ASP A 55 -6.25 5.04 13.17
N MET A 56 -7.54 5.09 12.82
CA MET A 56 -8.48 4.00 13.09
C MET A 56 -8.11 2.74 12.31
N LEU A 57 -7.76 2.86 11.03
CA LEU A 57 -7.29 1.74 10.22
C LEU A 57 -6.02 1.13 10.81
N GLN A 58 -5.07 1.94 11.25
CA GLN A 58 -3.85 1.46 11.89
C GLN A 58 -4.11 0.75 13.23
N ALA A 59 -5.04 1.25 14.04
CA ALA A 59 -5.39 0.66 15.33
C ALA A 59 -6.05 -0.72 15.21
N GLN A 60 -6.79 -0.99 14.14
CA GLN A 60 -7.45 -2.27 13.88
C GLN A 60 -6.50 -3.36 13.33
N GLN A 61 -5.23 -3.01 13.07
CA GLN A 61 -4.43 -3.74 12.09
C GLN A 61 -3.23 -4.53 12.63
N LEU A 62 -3.21 -5.02 13.86
CA LEU A 62 -2.08 -5.85 14.27
C LEU A 62 -1.89 -7.06 13.34
N HIS A 63 -2.95 -7.76 13.01
CA HIS A 63 -2.92 -8.90 12.08
C HIS A 63 -2.66 -8.46 10.64
N TYR A 64 -3.29 -7.39 10.20
CA TYR A 64 -3.07 -6.84 8.85
C TYR A 64 -1.64 -6.30 8.68
N THR A 65 -1.06 -5.66 9.70
CA THR A 65 0.33 -5.20 9.66
C THR A 65 1.30 -6.37 9.51
N ARG A 66 1.12 -7.44 10.27
CA ARG A 66 1.92 -8.68 10.13
C ARG A 66 1.81 -9.27 8.74
N PHE A 67 0.61 -9.28 8.21
CA PHE A 67 0.30 -9.78 6.90
C PHE A 67 0.93 -8.91 5.79
N ARG A 68 0.84 -7.58 5.90
CA ARG A 68 1.51 -6.64 5.00
C ARG A 68 3.02 -6.79 5.04
N MET A 69 3.61 -6.99 6.21
CA MET A 69 5.05 -7.22 6.32
C MET A 69 5.47 -8.52 5.64
N LEU A 70 4.70 -9.59 5.79
CA LEU A 70 4.95 -10.83 5.08
C LEU A 70 4.90 -10.64 3.56
N ASP A 71 3.94 -9.87 3.10
CA ASP A 71 3.79 -9.50 1.69
C ASP A 71 5.03 -8.77 1.16
N PHE A 72 5.55 -7.78 1.89
CA PHE A 72 6.76 -7.06 1.50
C PHE A 72 8.06 -7.88 1.60
N ILE A 73 8.15 -8.83 2.51
CA ILE A 73 9.29 -9.75 2.58
C ILE A 73 9.36 -10.65 1.33
N THR A 74 8.21 -11.02 0.78
CA THR A 74 8.12 -11.84 -0.43
C THR A 74 8.07 -11.04 -1.73
N GLU A 75 7.84 -9.71 -1.63
CA GLU A 75 7.79 -8.83 -2.78
C GLU A 75 9.18 -8.61 -3.38
N THR A 76 9.26 -8.76 -4.67
CA THR A 76 10.47 -8.52 -5.45
C THR A 76 10.30 -7.40 -6.47
N ASP A 77 9.07 -6.94 -6.70
CA ASP A 77 8.74 -5.93 -7.71
C ASP A 77 8.41 -4.56 -7.09
N PHE A 78 9.30 -4.08 -6.23
CA PHE A 78 9.19 -2.73 -5.66
C PHE A 78 9.09 -1.61 -6.70
N PRO A 79 9.83 -1.67 -7.84
CA PRO A 79 9.68 -0.68 -8.90
C PRO A 79 8.26 -0.55 -9.43
N ARG A 80 7.52 -1.65 -9.52
CA ARG A 80 6.12 -1.66 -9.93
C ARG A 80 5.24 -0.90 -8.94
N ILE A 81 5.39 -1.16 -7.64
CA ILE A 81 4.64 -0.47 -6.58
C ILE A 81 4.89 1.04 -6.65
N ILE A 82 6.15 1.45 -6.79
CA ILE A 82 6.52 2.86 -6.92
C ILE A 82 5.92 3.48 -8.19
N GLY A 83 5.95 2.75 -9.30
CA GLY A 83 5.33 3.20 -10.56
C GLY A 83 3.82 3.44 -10.42
N GLU A 84 3.12 2.59 -9.66
CA GLU A 84 1.71 2.78 -9.34
C GLU A 84 1.49 4.04 -8.47
N HIS A 85 2.35 4.29 -7.47
CA HIS A 85 2.29 5.51 -6.66
C HIS A 85 2.52 6.78 -7.50
N GLU A 86 3.48 6.76 -8.42
CA GLU A 86 3.74 7.87 -9.34
C GLU A 86 2.53 8.12 -10.24
N GLN A 87 1.94 7.06 -10.78
CA GLN A 87 0.75 7.15 -11.62
C GLN A 87 -0.46 7.71 -10.87
N LEU A 88 -0.69 7.24 -9.64
CA LEU A 88 -1.75 7.78 -8.76
C LEU A 88 -1.53 9.28 -8.51
N PHE A 89 -0.31 9.67 -8.20
CA PHE A 89 0.05 11.08 -7.99
C PHE A 89 -0.23 11.94 -9.22
N GLU A 90 0.19 11.49 -10.40
CA GLU A 90 -0.06 12.22 -11.64
C GLU A 90 -1.56 12.38 -11.97
N LEU A 91 -2.34 11.31 -11.81
CA LEU A 91 -3.78 11.34 -12.07
C LEU A 91 -4.51 12.28 -11.11
N ILE A 92 -4.07 12.34 -9.85
CA ILE A 92 -4.60 13.29 -8.87
C ILE A 92 -4.26 14.74 -9.27
N CYS A 93 -3.02 14.99 -9.68
CA CYS A 93 -2.62 16.32 -10.19
C CYS A 93 -3.43 16.75 -11.41
N LYS A 94 -3.74 15.82 -12.29
CA LYS A 94 -4.56 16.03 -13.50
C LYS A 94 -6.06 16.07 -13.22
N LYS A 95 -6.50 15.71 -11.99
CA LYS A 95 -7.91 15.54 -11.60
C LYS A 95 -8.67 14.51 -12.47
N ASP A 96 -7.96 13.50 -12.96
CA ASP A 96 -8.54 12.41 -13.75
C ASP A 96 -9.09 11.32 -12.82
N LEU A 97 -10.38 11.47 -12.45
CA LEU A 97 -11.04 10.55 -11.52
C LEU A 97 -11.25 9.15 -12.12
N SER A 98 -11.50 9.06 -13.42
CA SER A 98 -11.71 7.77 -14.10
C SER A 98 -10.44 6.92 -14.10
N GLY A 99 -9.33 7.53 -14.52
CA GLY A 99 -8.03 6.88 -14.51
C GLY A 99 -7.58 6.52 -13.09
N LEU A 100 -7.84 7.41 -12.13
CA LEU A 100 -7.52 7.19 -10.72
C LEU A 100 -8.23 5.96 -10.14
N GLU A 101 -9.52 5.80 -10.42
CA GLU A 101 -10.31 4.66 -9.93
C GLU A 101 -9.73 3.33 -10.43
N GLN A 102 -9.35 3.26 -11.70
CA GLN A 102 -8.79 2.04 -12.29
C GLN A 102 -7.44 1.70 -11.67
N VAL A 103 -6.52 2.66 -11.59
CA VAL A 103 -5.18 2.43 -11.00
C VAL A 103 -5.27 2.07 -9.53
N LEU A 104 -6.18 2.71 -8.78
CA LEU A 104 -6.39 2.39 -7.37
C LEU A 104 -6.93 0.97 -7.17
N LYS A 105 -7.86 0.53 -8.01
CA LYS A 105 -8.34 -0.87 -8.00
C LYS A 105 -7.18 -1.84 -8.26
N ASP A 106 -6.42 -1.61 -9.30
CA ASP A 106 -5.30 -2.47 -9.67
C ASP A 106 -4.25 -2.53 -8.56
N HIS A 107 -3.90 -1.40 -7.96
CA HIS A 107 -2.97 -1.29 -6.83
C HIS A 107 -3.43 -2.09 -5.60
N LEU A 108 -4.69 -1.96 -5.22
CA LEU A 108 -5.25 -2.67 -4.06
C LEU A 108 -5.43 -4.17 -4.34
N TYR A 109 -5.99 -4.53 -5.50
CA TYR A 109 -6.27 -5.93 -5.83
C TYR A 109 -5.03 -6.75 -6.11
N TYR A 110 -3.97 -6.14 -6.63
CA TYR A 110 -2.72 -6.86 -6.86
C TYR A 110 -2.11 -7.38 -5.56
N SER A 111 -2.02 -6.54 -4.54
CA SER A 111 -1.55 -6.96 -3.22
C SER A 111 -2.40 -8.11 -2.68
N MET A 112 -3.72 -8.01 -2.79
CA MET A 112 -4.64 -9.07 -2.32
C MET A 112 -4.43 -10.39 -3.05
N LYS A 113 -4.30 -10.39 -4.38
CA LYS A 113 -4.07 -11.61 -5.18
C LYS A 113 -2.75 -12.29 -4.83
N ARG A 114 -1.70 -11.51 -4.69
CA ARG A 114 -0.38 -12.02 -4.32
C ARG A 114 -0.38 -12.62 -2.92
N MET A 115 -1.00 -11.91 -1.98
CA MET A 115 -1.14 -12.36 -0.60
C MET A 115 -1.91 -13.67 -0.50
N ARG A 116 -2.98 -13.81 -1.28
CA ARG A 116 -3.74 -15.06 -1.34
C ARG A 116 -2.85 -16.24 -1.77
N HIS A 117 -2.05 -16.06 -2.80
CA HIS A 117 -1.12 -17.09 -3.26
C HIS A 117 -0.09 -17.45 -2.17
N SER A 118 0.49 -16.45 -1.52
CA SER A 118 1.46 -16.68 -0.45
C SER A 118 0.86 -17.43 0.75
N ILE A 119 -0.38 -17.13 1.13
CA ILE A 119 -1.09 -17.85 2.19
C ILE A 119 -1.37 -19.30 1.80
N GLU A 120 -1.89 -19.51 0.59
CA GLU A 120 -2.34 -20.83 0.16
C GLU A 120 -1.18 -21.79 -0.23
N VAL A 121 -0.03 -21.24 -0.61
CA VAL A 121 1.10 -22.00 -1.14
C VAL A 121 2.36 -21.87 -0.31
N ASP A 122 2.90 -20.64 -0.21
CA ASP A 122 4.24 -20.42 0.35
C ASP A 122 4.28 -20.53 1.87
N TYR A 123 3.21 -20.12 2.54
CA TYR A 123 3.12 -20.02 4.00
C TYR A 123 1.91 -20.75 4.60
N LYS A 124 1.39 -21.76 3.90
CA LYS A 124 0.21 -22.51 4.32
C LYS A 124 0.29 -23.00 5.76
N ASP A 125 1.45 -23.47 6.18
CA ASP A 125 1.67 -24.04 7.51
C ASP A 125 1.60 -23.01 8.66
N TYR A 126 1.61 -21.70 8.34
CA TYR A 126 1.53 -20.60 9.30
C TYR A 126 0.11 -20.08 9.53
N PHE A 127 -0.85 -20.57 8.74
CA PHE A 127 -2.25 -20.17 8.83
C PHE A 127 -3.10 -21.34 9.28
N GLU A 128 -3.97 -21.13 10.25
CA GLU A 128 -4.95 -22.11 10.67
C GLU A 128 -5.98 -22.32 9.55
N GLU A 129 -6.35 -23.57 9.26
CA GLU A 129 -7.45 -23.87 8.35
C GLU A 129 -8.77 -23.41 9.02
N GLU A 130 -9.48 -22.46 8.42
CA GLU A 130 -10.82 -22.14 8.84
C GLU A 130 -11.74 -23.36 8.60
N PRO A 131 -12.63 -23.70 9.56
CA PRO A 131 -13.69 -24.68 9.31
C PRO A 131 -14.49 -24.29 8.07
N GLU A 132 -14.84 -25.24 7.24
CA GLU A 132 -15.57 -25.00 5.97
C GLU A 132 -16.85 -24.17 6.14
N GLU A 133 -17.46 -24.21 7.33
CA GLU A 133 -18.68 -23.47 7.69
C GLU A 133 -18.51 -21.94 7.73
N ASN A 134 -17.26 -21.44 7.82
CA ASN A 134 -16.96 -20.00 7.95
C ASN A 134 -16.30 -19.39 6.71
N ARG A 135 -16.24 -20.09 5.59
CA ARG A 135 -15.74 -19.51 4.35
C ARG A 135 -16.73 -18.49 3.80
N PHE A 136 -16.49 -17.23 4.11
CA PHE A 136 -17.17 -16.15 3.41
C PHE A 136 -16.81 -16.21 1.93
N VAL A 137 -17.81 -16.47 1.12
CA VAL A 137 -17.74 -16.32 -0.34
C VAL A 137 -17.73 -14.80 -0.59
N ILE A 138 -16.57 -14.24 -0.91
CA ILE A 138 -16.45 -12.86 -1.39
C ILE A 138 -16.63 -12.86 -2.90
#